data_bff38310e550af0db22131467e445190
#
_entry.id   bff38310e550af0db22131467e445190
#
_cell.length_a   1.000
_cell.length_b   1.000
_cell.length_c   1.000
_cell.angle_alpha   90.00
_cell.angle_beta   90.00
_cell.angle_gamma   90.00
#
_symmetry.space_group_name_H-M   'P 1'
#
loop_
_entity.id
_entity.type
_entity.pdbx_description
1 polymer ?
#
loop_
_entity_poly.entity_id
_entity_poly.type
_entity_poly.pdbx_seq_one_letter_code
_entity_poly.pdbx_strand_id
1 'polypeptide(L)'
;MKLVLASKNAKKLDELRRFLAGTPVEVVLPPDDLPDVIEDRPTFRENAAKKAISAARHTGMLALADDSGLEVDHLKGEPGVRSARWAGAHGDDEANNRMLLQKLRGVPLHKRGARFVCALAVARPDGTLALEVSGSARGRILNERCGTRDFGYDPYFLFTEEGYEETGRGFAELTPEEKLRVSHRGRALRELARKLPGIA
;
A
#
# COMPACT_ATOMS: atom_id res chain seq x y z
N MET A 1 10.86 -18.02 11.56
CA MET A 1 9.48 -17.61 11.94
C MET A 1 8.60 -17.66 10.68
N LYS A 2 7.42 -18.33 10.74
CA LYS A 2 6.47 -18.34 9.62
C LYS A 2 5.46 -17.20 9.79
N LEU A 3 5.16 -16.51 8.69
CA LEU A 3 4.27 -15.36 8.62
C LEU A 3 3.29 -15.54 7.48
N VAL A 4 2.01 -15.68 7.78
CA VAL A 4 0.96 -15.80 6.75
C VAL A 4 0.66 -14.42 6.18
N LEU A 5 0.68 -14.28 4.85
CA LEU A 5 0.19 -13.07 4.18
C LEU A 5 -1.34 -13.12 4.09
N ALA A 6 -2.04 -12.16 4.69
CA ALA A 6 -3.51 -12.04 4.60
C ALA A 6 -3.95 -11.49 3.22
N SER A 7 -3.46 -12.11 2.15
CA SER A 7 -3.77 -11.76 0.76
C SER A 7 -3.47 -12.93 -0.15
N LYS A 8 -4.38 -13.24 -1.06
CA LYS A 8 -4.19 -14.24 -2.12
C LYS A 8 -3.40 -13.70 -3.34
N ASN A 9 -2.89 -12.47 -3.27
CA ASN A 9 -2.15 -11.84 -4.36
C ASN A 9 -0.69 -12.33 -4.40
N ALA A 10 -0.38 -13.20 -5.37
CA ALA A 10 0.96 -13.76 -5.56
C ALA A 10 2.05 -12.69 -5.78
N LYS A 11 1.73 -11.56 -6.46
CA LYS A 11 2.69 -10.47 -6.67
C LYS A 11 3.10 -9.81 -5.35
N LYS A 12 2.16 -9.64 -4.42
CA LYS A 12 2.47 -9.13 -3.08
C LYS A 12 3.33 -10.11 -2.28
N LEU A 13 3.08 -11.41 -2.41
CA LEU A 13 3.88 -12.44 -1.77
C LEU A 13 5.33 -12.40 -2.27
N ASP A 14 5.52 -12.35 -3.59
CA ASP A 14 6.86 -12.32 -4.20
C ASP A 14 7.64 -11.05 -3.81
N GLU A 15 6.97 -9.91 -3.77
CA GLU A 15 7.55 -8.65 -3.30
C GLU A 15 8.03 -8.77 -1.84
N LEU A 16 7.18 -9.30 -0.95
CA LEU A 16 7.52 -9.52 0.45
C LEU A 16 8.66 -10.52 0.63
N ARG A 17 8.66 -11.64 -0.10
CA ARG A 17 9.73 -12.63 -0.05
C ARG A 17 11.08 -12.05 -0.47
N ARG A 18 11.11 -11.27 -1.55
CA ARG A 18 12.33 -10.57 -1.98
C ARG A 18 12.83 -9.60 -0.93
N PHE A 19 11.90 -8.86 -0.32
CA PHE A 19 12.25 -7.86 0.68
C PHE A 19 12.76 -8.47 1.99
N LEU A 20 12.18 -9.59 2.40
CA LEU A 20 12.58 -10.32 3.61
C LEU A 20 13.65 -11.38 3.36
N ALA A 21 14.21 -11.46 2.14
CA ALA A 21 15.30 -12.37 1.82
C ALA A 21 16.50 -12.12 2.74
N GLY A 22 17.06 -13.19 3.31
CA GLY A 22 18.17 -13.10 4.29
C GLY A 22 17.74 -12.84 5.74
N THR A 23 16.42 -12.65 5.99
CA THR A 23 15.89 -12.65 7.36
C THR A 23 15.39 -14.05 7.75
N PRO A 24 15.25 -14.38 9.05
CA PRO A 24 14.72 -15.67 9.51
C PRO A 24 13.18 -15.76 9.37
N VAL A 25 12.59 -15.03 8.41
CA VAL A 25 11.14 -14.95 8.19
C VAL A 25 10.78 -15.63 6.89
N GLU A 26 9.93 -16.65 6.96
CA GLU A 26 9.32 -17.31 5.83
C GLU A 26 7.89 -16.77 5.63
N VAL A 27 7.62 -16.10 4.52
CA VAL A 27 6.26 -15.65 4.18
C VAL A 27 5.55 -16.69 3.33
N VAL A 28 4.35 -17.06 3.76
CA VAL A 28 3.51 -18.06 3.09
C VAL A 28 2.14 -17.48 2.71
N LEU A 29 1.51 -18.06 1.68
CA LEU A 29 0.13 -17.73 1.32
C LEU A 29 -0.85 -18.25 2.40
N PRO A 30 -2.00 -17.61 2.54
CA PRO A 30 -3.05 -18.12 3.38
C PRO A 30 -3.68 -19.39 2.75
N PRO A 31 -4.37 -20.20 3.54
CA PRO A 31 -5.19 -21.29 3.00
C PRO A 31 -6.34 -20.73 2.13
N ASP A 32 -6.87 -21.58 1.23
CA ASP A 32 -7.90 -21.17 0.27
C ASP A 32 -9.22 -20.74 0.94
N ASP A 33 -9.49 -21.29 2.12
CA ASP A 33 -10.69 -21.04 2.92
C ASP A 33 -10.58 -19.80 3.81
N LEU A 34 -9.46 -19.02 3.71
CA LEU A 34 -9.36 -17.75 4.43
C LEU A 34 -10.51 -16.82 4.02
N PRO A 35 -11.36 -16.38 4.97
CA PRO A 35 -12.49 -15.52 4.67
C PRO A 35 -12.04 -14.14 4.21
N ASP A 36 -12.76 -13.58 3.25
CA ASP A 36 -12.57 -12.22 2.83
C ASP A 36 -12.99 -11.25 3.93
N VAL A 37 -12.17 -10.22 4.14
CA VAL A 37 -12.41 -9.20 5.16
C VAL A 37 -12.88 -7.91 4.51
N ILE A 38 -14.06 -7.44 4.90
CA ILE A 38 -14.60 -6.15 4.44
C ILE A 38 -13.76 -5.02 5.04
N GLU A 39 -13.20 -4.17 4.16
CA GLU A 39 -12.42 -2.98 4.52
C GLU A 39 -13.38 -1.81 4.78
N ASP A 40 -13.97 -1.77 5.96
CA ASP A 40 -14.99 -0.81 6.41
C ASP A 40 -14.46 0.19 7.44
N ARG A 41 -13.16 0.13 7.76
CA ARG A 41 -12.56 1.02 8.74
C ARG A 41 -12.16 2.36 8.13
N PRO A 42 -12.14 3.45 8.94
CA PRO A 42 -11.86 4.79 8.45
C PRO A 42 -10.41 5.02 8.04
N THR A 43 -9.47 4.16 8.46
CA THR A 43 -8.05 4.32 8.18
C THR A 43 -7.43 3.06 7.58
N PHE A 44 -6.36 3.23 6.78
CA PHE A 44 -5.56 2.12 6.27
C PHE A 44 -5.01 1.23 7.40
N ARG A 45 -4.60 1.85 8.50
CA ARG A 45 -4.06 1.14 9.67
C ARG A 45 -5.08 0.18 10.27
N GLU A 46 -6.29 0.66 10.50
CA GLU A 46 -7.37 -0.16 11.08
C GLU A 46 -7.84 -1.27 10.13
N ASN A 47 -7.86 -1.03 8.80
CA ASN A 47 -8.15 -2.07 7.83
C ASN A 47 -7.04 -3.12 7.77
N ALA A 48 -5.76 -2.72 7.76
CA ALA A 48 -4.63 -3.65 7.83
C ALA A 48 -4.69 -4.49 9.11
N ALA A 49 -4.93 -3.87 10.26
CA ALA A 49 -5.10 -4.55 11.54
C ALA A 49 -6.24 -5.56 11.52
N LYS A 50 -7.41 -5.17 11.02
CA LYS A 50 -8.59 -6.04 10.89
C LYS A 50 -8.30 -7.28 10.04
N LYS A 51 -7.63 -7.11 8.89
CA LYS A 51 -7.23 -8.20 8.01
C LYS A 51 -6.20 -9.13 8.67
N ALA A 52 -5.18 -8.57 9.32
CA ALA A 52 -4.15 -9.36 10.01
C ALA A 52 -4.74 -10.19 11.15
N ILE A 53 -5.60 -9.60 11.98
CA ILE A 53 -6.27 -10.30 13.09
C ILE A 53 -7.16 -11.44 12.58
N SER A 54 -7.93 -11.20 11.52
CA SER A 54 -8.78 -12.22 10.90
C SER A 54 -7.96 -13.42 10.43
N ALA A 55 -6.89 -13.15 9.68
CA ALA A 55 -6.01 -14.19 9.15
C ALA A 55 -5.26 -14.94 10.27
N ALA A 56 -4.76 -14.23 11.30
CA ALA A 56 -4.04 -14.85 12.40
C ALA A 56 -4.93 -15.81 13.20
N ARG A 57 -6.16 -15.41 13.50
CA ARG A 57 -7.15 -16.26 14.19
C ARG A 57 -7.57 -17.47 13.37
N HIS A 58 -7.78 -17.28 12.07
CA HIS A 58 -8.19 -18.36 11.17
C HIS A 58 -7.11 -19.42 11.01
N THR A 59 -5.85 -18.97 10.86
CA THR A 59 -4.72 -19.87 10.56
C THR A 59 -3.99 -20.41 11.81
N GLY A 60 -4.22 -19.83 12.98
CA GLY A 60 -3.44 -20.14 14.18
C GLY A 60 -1.99 -19.73 14.10
N MET A 61 -1.63 -18.83 13.17
CA MET A 61 -0.24 -18.39 12.90
C MET A 61 -0.13 -16.87 12.97
N LEU A 62 1.09 -16.36 13.10
CA LEU A 62 1.36 -14.94 12.86
C LEU A 62 0.90 -14.57 11.44
N ALA A 63 0.15 -13.49 11.31
CA ALA A 63 -0.33 -13.03 10.02
C ALA A 63 0.01 -11.56 9.77
N LEU A 64 0.44 -11.25 8.54
CA LEU A 64 0.73 -9.92 8.03
C LEU A 64 -0.38 -9.51 7.07
N ALA A 65 -0.90 -8.31 7.22
CA ALA A 65 -1.77 -7.67 6.24
C ALA A 65 -1.26 -6.28 5.87
N ASP A 66 -1.59 -5.86 4.65
CA ASP A 66 -1.40 -4.50 4.18
C ASP A 66 -2.73 -3.84 3.81
N ASP A 67 -2.80 -2.52 4.01
CA ASP A 67 -3.78 -1.67 3.36
C ASP A 67 -3.09 -0.39 2.88
N SER A 68 -3.44 0.06 1.68
CA SER A 68 -2.74 1.18 1.04
C SER A 68 -3.62 1.91 0.03
N GLY A 69 -3.33 3.18 -0.17
CA GLY A 69 -4.03 3.99 -1.14
C GLY A 69 -3.47 5.38 -1.29
N LEU A 70 -4.19 6.19 -2.06
CA LEU A 70 -3.89 7.57 -2.38
C LEU A 70 -4.76 8.50 -1.55
N GLU A 71 -4.16 9.54 -0.99
CA GLU A 71 -4.85 10.65 -0.36
C GLU A 71 -4.49 11.95 -1.11
N VAL A 72 -5.50 12.73 -1.51
CA VAL A 72 -5.32 13.99 -2.25
C VAL A 72 -5.76 15.16 -1.39
N ASP A 73 -4.87 16.11 -1.17
CA ASP A 73 -5.09 17.22 -0.23
C ASP A 73 -6.31 18.08 -0.63
N HIS A 74 -6.43 18.42 -1.92
CA HIS A 74 -7.56 19.20 -2.44
C HIS A 74 -8.92 18.49 -2.28
N LEU A 75 -8.90 17.16 -2.27
CA LEU A 75 -10.07 16.31 -2.09
C LEU A 75 -10.27 15.87 -0.63
N LYS A 76 -9.63 16.56 0.32
CA LYS A 76 -9.73 16.30 1.77
C LYS A 76 -9.40 14.85 2.14
N GLY A 77 -8.44 14.26 1.45
CA GLY A 77 -7.99 12.88 1.68
C GLY A 77 -8.68 11.81 0.83
N GLU A 78 -9.71 12.17 0.03
CA GLU A 78 -10.23 11.20 -0.95
C GLU A 78 -9.17 10.87 -2.00
N PRO A 79 -9.17 9.64 -2.56
CA PRO A 79 -10.04 8.49 -2.30
C PRO A 79 -9.81 7.76 -0.97
N GLY A 80 -8.61 7.91 -0.33
CA GLY A 80 -8.30 7.29 0.95
C GLY A 80 -8.47 5.76 0.92
N VAL A 81 -9.09 5.18 1.93
CA VAL A 81 -9.34 3.72 2.04
C VAL A 81 -10.21 3.13 0.92
N ARG A 82 -10.81 3.99 0.10
CA ARG A 82 -11.58 3.55 -1.08
C ARG A 82 -10.76 3.50 -2.36
N SER A 83 -9.45 3.72 -2.31
CA SER A 83 -8.58 3.89 -3.49
C SER A 83 -8.78 2.83 -4.57
N ALA A 84 -8.89 1.56 -4.21
CA ALA A 84 -9.05 0.47 -5.18
C ALA A 84 -10.48 0.33 -5.75
N ARG A 85 -11.49 1.02 -5.18
CA ARG A 85 -12.91 0.90 -5.55
C ARG A 85 -13.63 2.25 -5.60
N TRP A 86 -12.90 3.34 -5.82
CA TRP A 86 -13.45 4.69 -5.73
C TRP A 86 -14.51 4.96 -6.79
N ALA A 87 -14.30 4.47 -8.01
CA ALA A 87 -15.26 4.59 -9.11
C ALA A 87 -16.33 3.47 -9.12
N GLY A 88 -16.36 2.62 -8.09
CA GLY A 88 -17.37 1.55 -7.92
C GLY A 88 -16.76 0.16 -7.96
N ALA A 89 -16.29 -0.32 -9.12
CA ALA A 89 -15.71 -1.66 -9.24
C ALA A 89 -14.32 -1.72 -8.59
N HIS A 90 -14.04 -2.82 -7.87
CA HIS A 90 -12.73 -3.04 -7.27
C HIS A 90 -11.69 -3.35 -8.35
N GLY A 91 -10.57 -2.60 -8.34
CA GLY A 91 -9.44 -2.82 -9.25
C GLY A 91 -9.62 -2.24 -10.66
N ASP A 92 -10.66 -1.44 -10.91
CA ASP A 92 -10.79 -0.68 -12.16
C ASP A 92 -9.94 0.61 -12.07
N ASP A 93 -8.63 0.43 -12.27
CA ASP A 93 -7.66 1.53 -12.17
C ASP A 93 -7.95 2.65 -13.17
N GLU A 94 -8.45 2.31 -14.37
CA GLU A 94 -8.77 3.30 -15.39
C GLU A 94 -9.96 4.17 -14.99
N ALA A 95 -11.05 3.59 -14.48
CA ALA A 95 -12.20 4.34 -13.99
C ALA A 95 -11.83 5.21 -12.78
N ASN A 96 -11.00 4.68 -11.85
CA ASN A 96 -10.52 5.42 -10.69
C ASN A 96 -9.66 6.63 -11.12
N ASN A 97 -8.78 6.47 -12.09
CA ASN A 97 -7.97 7.56 -12.65
C ASN A 97 -8.82 8.61 -13.38
N ARG A 98 -9.81 8.19 -14.19
CA ARG A 98 -10.76 9.13 -14.82
C ARG A 98 -11.50 9.96 -13.78
N MET A 99 -11.99 9.35 -12.72
CA MET A 99 -12.67 10.04 -11.61
C MET A 99 -11.73 11.03 -10.91
N LEU A 100 -10.47 10.64 -10.65
CA LEU A 100 -9.46 11.51 -10.04
C LEU A 100 -9.25 12.78 -10.88
N LEU A 101 -9.00 12.61 -12.17
CA LEU A 101 -8.80 13.74 -13.09
C LEU A 101 -10.03 14.63 -13.22
N GLN A 102 -11.23 14.05 -13.25
CA GLN A 102 -12.49 14.78 -13.30
C GLN A 102 -12.67 15.65 -12.05
N LYS A 103 -12.42 15.10 -10.84
CA LYS A 103 -12.55 15.85 -9.58
C LYS A 103 -11.49 16.96 -9.44
N LEU A 104 -10.34 16.81 -10.08
CA LEU A 104 -9.28 17.81 -10.08
C LEU A 104 -9.32 18.76 -11.30
N ARG A 105 -10.36 18.71 -12.12
CA ARG A 105 -10.49 19.60 -13.28
C ARG A 105 -10.49 21.06 -12.84
N GLY A 106 -9.63 21.90 -13.46
CA GLY A 106 -9.47 23.31 -13.11
C GLY A 106 -8.65 23.60 -11.85
N VAL A 107 -8.24 22.59 -11.11
CA VAL A 107 -7.33 22.76 -9.96
C VAL A 107 -5.91 22.93 -10.48
N PRO A 108 -5.21 24.03 -10.15
CA PRO A 108 -3.82 24.24 -10.61
C PRO A 108 -2.86 23.24 -9.96
N LEU A 109 -1.77 22.90 -10.66
CA LEU A 109 -0.82 21.85 -10.27
C LEU A 109 -0.27 22.01 -8.84
N HIS A 110 0.02 23.24 -8.42
CA HIS A 110 0.54 23.51 -7.07
C HIS A 110 -0.45 23.20 -5.94
N LYS A 111 -1.75 23.07 -6.24
CA LYS A 111 -2.81 22.69 -5.30
C LYS A 111 -3.22 21.22 -5.39
N ARG A 112 -2.53 20.41 -6.22
CA ARG A 112 -2.79 18.98 -6.40
C ARG A 112 -1.88 18.11 -5.55
N GLY A 113 -1.49 18.59 -4.36
CA GLY A 113 -0.71 17.80 -3.42
C GLY A 113 -1.41 16.49 -3.10
N ALA A 114 -0.62 15.41 -3.02
CA ALA A 114 -1.12 14.08 -2.71
C ALA A 114 -0.06 13.27 -1.97
N ARG A 115 -0.50 12.18 -1.34
CA ARG A 115 0.42 11.18 -0.82
C ARG A 115 -0.14 9.77 -1.03
N PHE A 116 0.74 8.86 -1.35
CA PHE A 116 0.46 7.45 -1.14
C PHE A 116 0.75 7.05 0.31
N VAL A 117 -0.07 6.17 0.85
CA VAL A 117 0.09 5.60 2.19
C VAL A 117 0.04 4.08 2.10
N CYS A 118 0.90 3.40 2.87
CA CYS A 118 0.83 1.96 3.11
C CYS A 118 0.90 1.72 4.61
N ALA A 119 -0.07 1.00 5.14
CA ALA A 119 -0.07 0.49 6.50
C ALA A 119 0.12 -1.03 6.48
N LEU A 120 0.99 -1.54 7.34
CA LEU A 120 1.23 -2.96 7.55
C LEU A 120 0.94 -3.30 9.01
N ALA A 121 0.24 -4.41 9.23
CA ALA A 121 -0.07 -4.91 10.57
C ALA A 121 0.30 -6.39 10.68
N VAL A 122 0.92 -6.77 11.80
CA VAL A 122 1.17 -8.17 12.17
C VAL A 122 0.36 -8.51 13.39
N ALA A 123 -0.42 -9.58 13.32
CA ALA A 123 -1.26 -10.07 14.43
C ALA A 123 -0.82 -11.46 14.89
N ARG A 124 -1.02 -11.74 16.17
CA ARG A 124 -0.83 -13.07 16.80
C ARG A 124 -2.11 -13.90 16.68
N PRO A 125 -2.01 -15.24 16.83
CA PRO A 125 -3.16 -16.14 16.80
C PRO A 125 -4.28 -15.79 17.79
N ASP A 126 -3.93 -15.22 18.94
CA ASP A 126 -4.89 -14.75 19.95
C ASP A 126 -5.68 -13.49 19.53
N GLY A 127 -5.29 -12.88 18.40
CA GLY A 127 -5.89 -11.67 17.85
C GLY A 127 -5.27 -10.37 18.37
N THR A 128 -4.20 -10.42 19.15
CA THR A 128 -3.45 -9.24 19.55
C THR A 128 -2.55 -8.74 18.41
N LEU A 129 -2.39 -7.43 18.31
CA LEU A 129 -1.45 -6.84 17.35
C LEU A 129 -0.02 -6.96 17.91
N ALA A 130 0.85 -7.59 17.12
CA ALA A 130 2.27 -7.73 17.45
C ALA A 130 3.08 -6.52 16.95
N LEU A 131 2.71 -5.97 15.80
CA LEU A 131 3.41 -4.86 15.16
C LEU A 131 2.48 -4.11 14.22
N GLU A 132 2.62 -2.80 14.19
CA GLU A 132 2.04 -1.93 13.18
C GLU A 132 3.11 -0.96 12.70
N VAL A 133 3.22 -0.82 11.38
CA VAL A 133 4.12 0.14 10.73
C VAL A 133 3.43 0.79 9.55
N SER A 134 3.93 1.94 9.13
CA SER A 134 3.42 2.63 7.95
C SER A 134 4.53 3.33 7.20
N GLY A 135 4.29 3.57 5.91
CA GLY A 135 5.12 4.41 5.07
C GLY A 135 4.25 5.30 4.21
N SER A 136 4.76 6.46 3.85
CA SER A 136 4.09 7.37 2.92
C SER A 136 5.09 7.92 1.91
N ALA A 137 4.60 8.35 0.76
CA ALA A 137 5.36 9.04 -0.27
C ALA A 137 4.57 10.26 -0.73
N ARG A 138 5.15 11.45 -0.59
CA ARG A 138 4.53 12.72 -0.98
C ARG A 138 4.76 13.02 -2.46
N GLY A 139 3.77 13.64 -3.07
CA GLY A 139 3.82 13.99 -4.48
C GLY A 139 2.70 14.92 -4.90
N ARG A 140 2.46 14.95 -6.21
CA ARG A 140 1.37 15.73 -6.82
C ARG A 140 0.68 14.92 -7.90
N ILE A 141 -0.61 15.20 -8.13
CA ILE A 141 -1.36 14.60 -9.23
C ILE A 141 -1.17 15.43 -10.50
N LEU A 142 -0.64 14.80 -11.53
CA LEU A 142 -0.46 15.37 -12.86
C LEU A 142 -1.79 15.55 -13.59
N ASN A 143 -1.81 16.41 -14.63
CA ASN A 143 -2.95 16.55 -15.55
C ASN A 143 -2.98 15.45 -16.59
N GLU A 144 -1.81 14.95 -16.97
CA GLU A 144 -1.59 13.99 -18.03
C GLU A 144 -0.79 12.80 -17.51
N ARG A 145 -0.90 11.71 -18.22
CA ARG A 145 -0.20 10.49 -17.96
C ARG A 145 1.31 10.67 -18.11
N CYS A 146 2.10 10.10 -17.19
CA CYS A 146 3.54 10.09 -17.21
C CYS A 146 4.05 8.66 -17.02
N GLY A 147 4.96 8.22 -17.87
CA GLY A 147 5.51 6.87 -17.84
C GLY A 147 4.63 5.80 -18.49
N THR A 148 5.11 4.56 -18.45
CA THR A 148 4.52 3.43 -19.19
C THR A 148 4.05 2.28 -18.30
N ARG A 149 4.36 2.33 -17.00
CA ARG A 149 3.95 1.29 -16.04
C ARG A 149 2.57 1.60 -15.50
N ASP A 150 1.65 0.65 -15.69
CA ASP A 150 0.27 0.77 -15.26
C ASP A 150 0.05 0.02 -13.95
N PHE A 151 -0.12 0.79 -12.85
CA PHE A 151 -0.54 0.25 -11.57
C PHE A 151 -1.25 1.35 -10.77
N GLY A 152 -2.55 1.20 -10.55
CA GLY A 152 -3.32 2.15 -9.77
C GLY A 152 -3.21 3.58 -10.28
N TYR A 153 -2.86 4.49 -9.39
CA TYR A 153 -2.71 5.93 -9.69
C TYR A 153 -1.29 6.34 -10.09
N ASP A 154 -0.33 5.41 -10.19
CA ASP A 154 1.06 5.70 -10.55
C ASP A 154 1.23 6.54 -11.82
N PRO A 155 0.43 6.31 -12.90
CA PRO A 155 0.55 7.11 -14.13
C PRO A 155 0.34 8.61 -13.96
N TYR A 156 -0.31 9.02 -12.88
CA TYR A 156 -0.61 10.42 -12.60
C TYR A 156 0.07 10.95 -11.35
N PHE A 157 0.95 10.17 -10.73
CA PHE A 157 1.62 10.57 -9.49
C PHE A 157 3.06 10.99 -9.74
N LEU A 158 3.35 12.28 -9.55
CA LEU A 158 4.69 12.88 -9.57
C LEU A 158 5.28 12.85 -8.16
N PHE A 159 6.43 12.20 -7.97
CA PHE A 159 7.14 12.19 -6.70
C PHE A 159 7.86 13.53 -6.47
N THR A 160 7.69 14.17 -5.31
CA THR A 160 8.18 15.54 -5.06
C THR A 160 8.99 15.72 -3.78
N GLU A 161 9.27 14.66 -3.03
CA GLU A 161 10.12 14.80 -1.83
C GLU A 161 11.57 15.05 -2.22
N GLU A 162 12.20 16.01 -1.57
CA GLU A 162 13.59 16.40 -1.82
C GLU A 162 14.59 15.38 -1.25
N GLY A 163 15.81 15.36 -1.81
CA GLY A 163 16.89 14.49 -1.34
C GLY A 163 16.93 13.08 -1.96
N TYR A 164 16.13 12.83 -3.00
CA TYR A 164 16.12 11.57 -3.73
C TYR A 164 16.47 11.80 -5.22
N GLU A 165 17.12 10.83 -5.84
CA GLU A 165 17.39 10.84 -7.28
C GLU A 165 16.11 10.80 -8.11
N GLU A 166 15.05 10.23 -7.54
CA GLU A 166 13.74 10.07 -8.14
C GLU A 166 12.86 11.33 -8.02
N THR A 167 13.32 12.39 -7.34
CA THR A 167 12.57 13.64 -7.19
C THR A 167 12.25 14.26 -8.55
N GLY A 168 10.99 14.61 -8.76
CA GLY A 168 10.50 15.19 -10.02
C GLY A 168 10.19 14.16 -11.11
N ARG A 169 10.23 12.86 -10.80
CA ARG A 169 9.84 11.78 -11.73
C ARG A 169 8.46 11.20 -11.36
N GLY A 170 7.72 10.78 -12.37
CA GLY A 170 6.45 10.06 -12.18
C GLY A 170 6.68 8.64 -11.68
N PHE A 171 5.81 8.13 -10.81
CA PHE A 171 5.95 6.76 -10.30
C PHE A 171 5.91 5.70 -11.39
N ALA A 172 5.16 5.93 -12.48
CA ALA A 172 5.12 5.02 -13.62
C ALA A 172 6.37 5.09 -14.54
N GLU A 173 7.29 6.03 -14.30
CA GLU A 173 8.59 6.11 -14.97
C GLU A 173 9.68 5.33 -14.22
N LEU A 174 9.48 5.10 -12.91
CA LEU A 174 10.49 4.46 -12.06
C LEU A 174 10.59 2.97 -12.35
N THR A 175 11.80 2.42 -12.31
CA THR A 175 11.99 0.97 -12.24
C THR A 175 11.41 0.41 -10.94
N PRO A 176 11.15 -0.91 -10.84
CA PRO A 176 10.68 -1.50 -9.58
C PRO A 176 11.62 -1.21 -8.40
N GLU A 177 12.93 -1.22 -8.63
CA GLU A 177 13.96 -0.97 -7.63
C GLU A 177 13.95 0.49 -7.18
N GLU A 178 13.91 1.44 -8.12
CA GLU A 178 13.79 2.88 -7.83
C GLU A 178 12.52 3.16 -7.04
N LYS A 179 11.39 2.63 -7.50
CA LYS A 179 10.10 2.80 -6.83
C LYS A 179 10.12 2.21 -5.41
N LEU A 180 10.75 1.04 -5.21
CA LEU A 180 10.89 0.44 -3.88
C LEU A 180 11.69 1.33 -2.93
N ARG A 181 12.69 2.08 -3.42
CA ARG A 181 13.46 3.03 -2.59
C ARG A 181 12.60 4.15 -2.02
N VAL A 182 11.71 4.74 -2.82
CA VAL A 182 11.00 5.99 -2.48
C VAL A 182 9.53 5.80 -2.13
N SER A 183 8.91 4.68 -2.52
CA SER A 183 7.47 4.48 -2.35
C SER A 183 7.04 4.28 -0.90
N HIS A 184 5.78 4.57 -0.66
CA HIS A 184 5.07 4.29 0.59
C HIS A 184 5.22 2.84 1.05
N ARG A 185 5.05 1.87 0.13
CA ARG A 185 5.19 0.45 0.42
C ARG A 185 6.64 0.08 0.74
N GLY A 186 7.61 0.56 -0.05
CA GLY A 186 9.03 0.31 0.23
C GLY A 186 9.47 0.82 1.60
N ARG A 187 8.97 1.99 2.01
CA ARG A 187 9.22 2.56 3.33
C ARG A 187 8.58 1.73 4.45
N ALA A 188 7.31 1.33 4.28
CA ALA A 188 6.62 0.47 5.25
C ALA A 188 7.32 -0.90 5.40
N LEU A 189 7.77 -1.50 4.31
CA LEU A 189 8.49 -2.77 4.31
C LEU A 189 9.85 -2.68 5.00
N ARG A 190 10.62 -1.59 4.79
CA ARG A 190 11.88 -1.36 5.52
C ARG A 190 11.65 -1.26 7.02
N GLU A 191 10.62 -0.54 7.42
CA GLU A 191 10.28 -0.41 8.84
C GLU A 191 9.79 -1.74 9.43
N LEU A 192 9.01 -2.52 8.66
CA LEU A 192 8.62 -3.88 9.03
C LEU A 192 9.86 -4.76 9.26
N ALA A 193 10.77 -4.84 8.28
CA ALA A 193 11.97 -5.68 8.36
C ALA A 193 12.86 -5.33 9.57
N ARG A 194 12.96 -4.04 9.90
CA ARG A 194 13.71 -3.55 11.05
C ARG A 194 13.11 -4.00 12.39
N LYS A 195 11.78 -4.01 12.51
CA LYS A 195 11.07 -4.27 13.77
C LYS A 195 10.65 -5.73 13.95
N LEU A 196 10.49 -6.46 12.85
CA LEU A 196 9.96 -7.82 12.86
C LEU A 196 10.77 -8.82 13.75
N PRO A 197 12.13 -8.77 13.82
CA PRO A 197 12.88 -9.64 14.71
C PRO A 197 12.54 -9.50 16.19
N GLY A 198 12.00 -8.34 16.60
CA GLY A 198 11.65 -8.09 18.02
C GLY A 198 10.28 -8.63 18.45
N ILE A 199 9.53 -9.26 17.55
CA ILE A 199 8.19 -9.83 17.86
C ILE A 199 8.16 -11.36 17.91
N ALA A 200 9.31 -11.99 17.65
CA ALA A 200 9.50 -13.45 17.70
C ALA A 200 9.52 -13.97 19.15
#